data_c90cb1f736111b7111f8e68d4794e738
#
_entry.id   c90cb1f736111b7111f8e68d4794e738
#
_cell.length_a   1.000
_cell.length_b   1.000
_cell.length_c   1.000
_cell.angle_alpha   90.00
_cell.angle_beta   90.00
_cell.angle_gamma   90.00
#
_symmetry.space_group_name_H-M   'P 1'
#
loop_
_entity.id
_entity.type
_entity.pdbx_description
1 polymer ?
#
loop_
_entity_poly.entity_id
_entity_poly.type
_entity_poly.pdbx_seq_one_letter_code
_entity_poly.pdbx_strand_id
1 'polypeptide(L)'
;MATLLLMVSFSAVAQKKQEPVNRILFIFDASQSMLGRWQSGRKIDIAKDLLSNMVDSLRNIENLEIGLRVYGHKSNFPPQDCEDTHLEVNFLKAKDAVDIIKKKLAVIRSRGTTPIARSLEEGAKDFPDDDGRNIVILITDGKEECGMDPCAVSRFYQKKGIILKPFVIGVGLDDSSKESFDCVGRFFDASREEDFTNILNIVISHVIDNTTAQVNLLDENDEPTETNVNITFYNEFTGMAKYNFVHTMNAYGHPDTMVIDPVLSYKVVAHTIPPVSIENIILTPGKHTIIPLKTPQGKFEIKMNSQINYQFIVRPAGVDTTLNIQSINEVEEYLIGKYDIELLTLPRQKFYNVEISPIETTFRAIPTPGLANIVLPSKGYGGLYKQNGDQLEQIYHFKGDKTDYKLTLLPGNYKVVFRSIGAQAYIYTIEKSFTIQSEKSELIKIY
;
A
#
# COMPACT_ATOMS: atom_id res chain seq x y z
N MET A 1 10.17 56.82 9.29
CA MET A 1 9.16 55.98 8.65
C MET A 1 9.32 54.58 9.15
N ALA A 2 8.44 54.13 10.06
CA ALA A 2 8.47 52.79 10.64
C ALA A 2 7.46 51.94 9.84
N THR A 3 7.95 50.93 9.13
CA THR A 3 7.16 49.98 8.37
C THR A 3 6.60 48.92 9.29
N LEU A 4 5.29 48.93 9.49
CA LEU A 4 4.57 47.96 10.33
C LEU A 4 4.35 46.68 9.49
N LEU A 5 5.02 45.58 9.82
CA LEU A 5 4.81 44.28 9.19
C LEU A 5 3.58 43.61 9.82
N LEU A 6 2.48 43.52 9.07
CA LEU A 6 1.28 42.77 9.48
C LEU A 6 1.55 41.27 9.28
N MET A 7 1.74 40.52 10.37
CA MET A 7 1.71 39.07 10.36
C MET A 7 0.25 38.59 10.28
N VAL A 8 -0.15 38.09 9.13
CA VAL A 8 -1.43 37.38 8.94
C VAL A 8 -1.23 35.93 9.37
N SER A 9 -1.71 35.59 10.56
CA SER A 9 -1.76 34.22 11.03
C SER A 9 -2.89 33.46 10.31
N PHE A 10 -2.55 32.57 9.37
CA PHE A 10 -3.49 31.61 8.81
C PHE A 10 -3.78 30.53 9.88
N SER A 11 -4.93 30.62 10.51
CA SER A 11 -5.48 29.51 11.30
C SER A 11 -5.99 28.46 10.32
N ALA A 12 -5.25 27.38 10.14
CA ALA A 12 -5.75 26.18 9.46
C ALA A 12 -6.89 25.58 10.31
N VAL A 13 -8.13 25.82 9.92
CA VAL A 13 -9.29 25.12 10.48
C VAL A 13 -9.20 23.68 9.94
N ALA A 14 -8.77 22.74 10.78
CA ALA A 14 -8.88 21.33 10.48
C ALA A 14 -10.36 21.00 10.27
N GLN A 15 -10.77 20.76 9.04
CA GLN A 15 -12.10 20.24 8.74
C GLN A 15 -12.24 18.90 9.46
N LYS A 16 -13.11 18.82 10.46
CA LYS A 16 -13.51 17.56 11.12
C LYS A 16 -14.09 16.67 10.02
N LYS A 17 -13.34 15.68 9.57
CA LYS A 17 -13.78 14.71 8.57
C LYS A 17 -15.03 14.03 9.16
N GLN A 18 -16.16 14.18 8.49
CA GLN A 18 -17.41 13.57 8.91
C GLN A 18 -17.22 12.05 8.91
N GLU A 19 -17.56 11.37 9.99
CA GLU A 19 -17.45 9.91 10.06
C GLU A 19 -18.28 9.27 8.94
N PRO A 20 -17.73 8.31 8.18
CA PRO A 20 -18.46 7.67 7.09
C PRO A 20 -19.68 6.93 7.65
N VAL A 21 -20.79 6.97 6.91
CA VAL A 21 -22.00 6.23 7.27
C VAL A 21 -21.73 4.73 7.17
N ASN A 22 -22.08 3.99 8.22
CA ASN A 22 -22.04 2.53 8.19
C ASN A 22 -23.32 2.00 7.54
N ARG A 23 -23.21 1.06 6.58
CA ARG A 23 -24.34 0.42 5.92
C ARG A 23 -24.25 -1.08 6.01
N ILE A 24 -25.35 -1.71 6.41
CA ILE A 24 -25.50 -3.17 6.43
C ILE A 24 -26.60 -3.56 5.45
N LEU A 25 -26.24 -4.33 4.43
CA LEU A 25 -27.20 -5.03 3.59
C LEU A 25 -27.34 -6.48 4.07
N PHE A 26 -28.50 -6.82 4.58
CA PHE A 26 -28.83 -8.22 4.81
C PHE A 26 -29.32 -8.85 3.50
N ILE A 27 -28.62 -9.92 3.07
CA ILE A 27 -29.06 -10.78 1.96
C ILE A 27 -29.59 -12.05 2.60
N PHE A 28 -30.90 -12.28 2.49
CA PHE A 28 -31.60 -13.33 3.21
C PHE A 28 -32.09 -14.41 2.26
N ASP A 29 -31.75 -15.63 2.56
CA ASP A 29 -32.18 -16.83 1.83
C ASP A 29 -33.62 -17.19 2.16
N ALA A 30 -34.44 -17.24 1.14
CA ALA A 30 -35.79 -17.80 1.20
C ALA A 30 -36.04 -18.83 0.10
N SER A 31 -34.96 -19.54 -0.29
CA SER A 31 -35.03 -20.69 -1.20
C SER A 31 -35.81 -21.86 -0.58
N GLN A 32 -36.11 -22.85 -1.41
CA GLN A 32 -36.92 -24.00 -0.96
C GLN A 32 -36.22 -24.84 0.12
N SER A 33 -34.90 -24.91 0.15
CA SER A 33 -34.09 -25.61 1.17
C SER A 33 -34.37 -25.09 2.58
N MET A 34 -34.67 -23.80 2.72
CA MET A 34 -35.00 -23.16 4.00
C MET A 34 -36.31 -23.67 4.63
N LEU A 35 -37.12 -24.48 3.92
CA LEU A 35 -38.24 -25.22 4.51
C LEU A 35 -37.78 -26.41 5.34
N GLY A 36 -36.53 -26.86 5.21
CA GLY A 36 -35.94 -27.92 5.98
C GLY A 36 -36.00 -27.68 7.50
N ARG A 37 -35.90 -28.77 8.28
CA ARG A 37 -35.82 -28.68 9.74
C ARG A 37 -34.46 -28.28 10.24
N TRP A 38 -34.46 -27.41 11.25
CA TRP A 38 -33.31 -27.06 12.06
C TRP A 38 -33.72 -27.08 13.51
N GLN A 39 -33.00 -27.59 14.41
CA GLN A 39 -33.27 -27.76 15.84
C GLN A 39 -34.76 -27.66 16.28
N SER A 40 -35.26 -26.44 16.58
CA SER A 40 -36.57 -26.20 17.13
C SER A 40 -37.72 -26.11 16.10
N GLY A 41 -37.39 -25.86 14.79
CA GLY A 41 -38.42 -25.61 13.78
C GLY A 41 -37.92 -25.70 12.35
N ARG A 42 -38.55 -24.94 11.44
CA ARG A 42 -38.02 -24.77 10.06
C ARG A 42 -36.95 -23.71 10.03
N LYS A 43 -35.90 -23.92 9.23
CA LYS A 43 -34.78 -22.99 9.07
C LYS A 43 -35.28 -21.56 8.80
N ILE A 44 -36.21 -21.37 7.88
CA ILE A 44 -36.76 -20.05 7.51
C ILE A 44 -37.41 -19.34 8.71
N ASP A 45 -38.19 -20.03 9.51
CA ASP A 45 -38.91 -19.42 10.63
C ASP A 45 -37.94 -18.99 11.72
N ILE A 46 -37.02 -19.88 12.08
CA ILE A 46 -35.97 -19.60 13.06
C ILE A 46 -35.07 -18.44 12.59
N ALA A 47 -34.60 -18.49 11.34
CA ALA A 47 -33.74 -17.43 10.79
C ALA A 47 -34.42 -16.06 10.74
N LYS A 48 -35.74 -16.02 10.46
CA LYS A 48 -36.52 -14.77 10.52
C LYS A 48 -36.63 -14.22 11.94
N ASP A 49 -36.89 -15.07 12.92
CA ASP A 49 -37.02 -14.65 14.31
C ASP A 49 -35.70 -14.13 14.85
N LEU A 50 -34.59 -14.84 14.56
CA LEU A 50 -33.27 -14.43 14.97
C LEU A 50 -32.83 -13.13 14.30
N LEU A 51 -33.05 -12.98 12.97
CA LEU A 51 -32.77 -11.74 12.26
C LEU A 51 -33.63 -10.58 12.76
N SER A 52 -34.93 -10.83 13.05
CA SER A 52 -35.85 -9.81 13.59
C SER A 52 -35.37 -9.29 14.95
N ASN A 53 -34.93 -10.18 15.83
CA ASN A 53 -34.41 -9.81 17.15
C ASN A 53 -33.09 -9.02 17.02
N MET A 54 -32.24 -9.43 16.07
CA MET A 54 -30.98 -8.75 15.84
C MET A 54 -31.17 -7.33 15.28
N VAL A 55 -32.00 -7.13 14.25
CA VAL A 55 -32.22 -5.77 13.71
C VAL A 55 -32.85 -4.84 14.75
N ASP A 56 -33.60 -5.37 15.71
CA ASP A 56 -34.08 -4.58 16.84
C ASP A 56 -32.97 -4.04 17.73
N SER A 57 -31.89 -4.81 17.94
CA SER A 57 -30.73 -4.35 18.71
C SER A 57 -29.94 -3.22 18.00
N LEU A 58 -30.09 -3.11 16.67
CA LEU A 58 -29.46 -2.07 15.85
C LEU A 58 -30.24 -0.73 15.90
N ARG A 59 -31.45 -0.70 16.36
CA ARG A 59 -32.41 0.42 16.26
C ARG A 59 -31.83 1.76 16.71
N ASN A 60 -31.08 1.77 17.79
CA ASN A 60 -30.58 2.99 18.43
C ASN A 60 -29.13 3.33 18.06
N ILE A 61 -28.55 2.64 17.08
CA ILE A 61 -27.19 2.91 16.65
C ILE A 61 -27.19 4.13 15.74
N GLU A 62 -26.45 5.15 16.15
CA GLU A 62 -26.26 6.35 15.35
C GLU A 62 -25.35 6.05 14.13
N ASN A 63 -25.53 6.81 13.07
CA ASN A 63 -24.75 6.70 11.82
C ASN A 63 -24.76 5.31 11.16
N LEU A 64 -25.88 4.54 11.36
CA LEU A 64 -26.11 3.24 10.75
C LEU A 64 -27.34 3.27 9.85
N GLU A 65 -27.16 2.80 8.61
CA GLU A 65 -28.23 2.51 7.66
C GLU A 65 -28.30 1.01 7.39
N ILE A 66 -29.53 0.46 7.31
CA ILE A 66 -29.73 -0.95 7.04
C ILE A 66 -30.71 -1.17 5.89
N GLY A 67 -30.46 -2.19 5.08
CA GLY A 67 -31.29 -2.65 3.98
C GLY A 67 -31.50 -4.14 4.02
N LEU A 68 -32.53 -4.61 3.29
CA LEU A 68 -32.84 -6.04 3.17
C LEU A 68 -33.07 -6.43 1.72
N ARG A 69 -32.23 -7.33 1.22
CA ARG A 69 -32.43 -8.06 -0.04
C ARG A 69 -32.82 -9.50 0.29
N VAL A 70 -33.73 -10.06 -0.49
CA VAL A 70 -34.19 -11.45 -0.30
C VAL A 70 -34.18 -12.15 -1.65
N TYR A 71 -33.77 -13.40 -1.66
CA TYR A 71 -33.85 -14.25 -2.86
C TYR A 71 -34.66 -15.54 -2.62
N GLY A 72 -35.13 -16.16 -3.71
CA GLY A 72 -35.87 -17.42 -3.67
C GLY A 72 -37.23 -17.31 -3.04
N HIS A 73 -37.92 -16.14 -3.09
CA HIS A 73 -39.19 -15.94 -2.42
C HIS A 73 -40.34 -15.49 -3.34
N LYS A 74 -40.07 -15.10 -4.57
CA LYS A 74 -41.11 -14.68 -5.54
C LYS A 74 -41.54 -15.82 -6.44
N SER A 75 -40.60 -16.55 -7.01
CA SER A 75 -40.86 -17.64 -7.96
C SER A 75 -40.91 -19.00 -7.24
N ASN A 76 -41.78 -19.91 -7.70
CA ASN A 76 -41.81 -21.28 -7.19
C ASN A 76 -40.75 -22.14 -7.93
N PHE A 77 -40.13 -23.06 -7.21
CA PHE A 77 -39.30 -24.11 -7.83
C PHE A 77 -40.10 -25.44 -7.86
N PRO A 78 -40.06 -26.17 -8.99
CA PRO A 78 -39.66 -25.83 -10.33
C PRO A 78 -40.62 -24.87 -11.06
N PRO A 79 -40.20 -24.13 -12.11
CA PRO A 79 -38.88 -24.11 -12.74
C PRO A 79 -37.87 -23.29 -11.92
N GLN A 80 -36.60 -23.48 -12.26
CA GLN A 80 -35.47 -22.67 -11.71
C GLN A 80 -35.58 -21.23 -12.21
N ASP A 81 -35.55 -20.28 -11.28
CA ASP A 81 -35.49 -18.84 -11.57
C ASP A 81 -34.26 -18.22 -10.90
N CYS A 82 -33.24 -17.91 -11.71
CA CYS A 82 -31.98 -17.36 -11.25
C CYS A 82 -31.99 -15.82 -11.10
N GLU A 83 -33.07 -15.17 -11.47
CA GLU A 83 -33.28 -13.74 -11.31
C GLU A 83 -34.17 -13.41 -10.06
N ASP A 84 -34.59 -14.44 -9.30
CA ASP A 84 -35.43 -14.23 -8.10
C ASP A 84 -34.58 -13.68 -6.94
N THR A 85 -34.17 -12.41 -7.06
CA THR A 85 -33.47 -11.66 -6.02
C THR A 85 -33.97 -10.20 -6.01
N HIS A 86 -34.46 -9.72 -4.87
CA HIS A 86 -35.15 -8.44 -4.78
C HIS A 86 -34.75 -7.65 -3.54
N LEU A 87 -34.50 -6.33 -3.72
CA LEU A 87 -34.31 -5.38 -2.63
C LEU A 87 -35.70 -5.08 -2.01
N GLU A 88 -36.02 -5.72 -0.91
CA GLU A 88 -37.31 -5.60 -0.24
C GLU A 88 -37.39 -4.38 0.67
N VAL A 89 -36.25 -3.92 1.21
CA VAL A 89 -36.15 -2.68 1.99
C VAL A 89 -34.86 -1.95 1.56
N ASN A 90 -35.03 -0.73 1.03
CA ASN A 90 -33.92 0.15 0.71
C ASN A 90 -33.16 0.57 1.97
N PHE A 91 -31.95 1.09 1.82
CA PHE A 91 -31.20 1.66 2.93
C PHE A 91 -31.93 2.81 3.58
N LEU A 92 -32.22 2.64 4.86
CA LEU A 92 -32.81 3.63 5.73
C LEU A 92 -32.04 3.66 7.06
N LYS A 93 -32.11 4.78 7.77
CA LYS A 93 -31.57 4.84 9.14
C LYS A 93 -32.11 3.70 9.97
N ALA A 94 -31.30 3.07 10.79
CA ALA A 94 -31.66 1.86 11.53
C ALA A 94 -32.99 2.02 12.30
N LYS A 95 -33.20 3.15 12.97
CA LYS A 95 -34.45 3.45 13.70
C LYS A 95 -35.72 3.37 12.85
N ASP A 96 -35.59 3.73 11.56
CA ASP A 96 -36.74 3.78 10.63
C ASP A 96 -36.89 2.45 9.87
N ALA A 97 -35.79 1.76 9.60
CA ALA A 97 -35.75 0.52 8.83
C ALA A 97 -36.24 -0.71 9.62
N VAL A 98 -35.93 -0.78 10.91
CA VAL A 98 -36.17 -1.98 11.74
C VAL A 98 -37.60 -2.50 11.64
N ASP A 99 -38.62 -1.64 11.86
CA ASP A 99 -40.01 -2.07 11.83
C ASP A 99 -40.45 -2.47 10.42
N ILE A 100 -39.91 -1.86 9.39
CA ILE A 100 -40.20 -2.19 7.99
C ILE A 100 -39.59 -3.56 7.66
N ILE A 101 -38.34 -3.81 8.05
CA ILE A 101 -37.66 -5.10 7.85
C ILE A 101 -38.42 -6.21 8.56
N LYS A 102 -38.82 -6.04 9.85
CA LYS A 102 -39.56 -7.03 10.60
C LYS A 102 -40.92 -7.37 9.93
N LYS A 103 -41.67 -6.36 9.46
CA LYS A 103 -42.90 -6.57 8.71
C LYS A 103 -42.66 -7.34 7.40
N LYS A 104 -41.58 -7.05 6.70
CA LYS A 104 -41.22 -7.77 5.46
C LYS A 104 -40.85 -9.21 5.74
N LEU A 105 -39.99 -9.46 6.74
CA LEU A 105 -39.59 -10.82 7.14
C LEU A 105 -40.82 -11.68 7.51
N ALA A 106 -41.78 -11.12 8.19
CA ALA A 106 -43.00 -11.86 8.62
C ALA A 106 -43.78 -12.45 7.43
N VAL A 107 -43.81 -11.77 6.28
CA VAL A 107 -44.59 -12.19 5.10
C VAL A 107 -43.79 -13.01 4.09
N ILE A 108 -42.45 -13.02 4.17
CA ILE A 108 -41.60 -13.80 3.26
C ILE A 108 -41.83 -15.29 3.43
N ARG A 109 -41.89 -16.02 2.32
CA ARG A 109 -42.07 -17.48 2.28
C ARG A 109 -41.04 -18.10 1.37
N SER A 110 -40.43 -19.18 1.81
CA SER A 110 -39.50 -19.96 1.01
C SER A 110 -40.21 -20.69 -0.14
N ARG A 111 -39.66 -20.56 -1.36
CA ARG A 111 -40.31 -21.13 -2.56
C ARG A 111 -39.34 -21.54 -3.66
N GLY A 112 -38.30 -20.74 -3.90
CA GLY A 112 -37.54 -20.70 -5.13
C GLY A 112 -36.15 -21.31 -5.03
N THR A 113 -35.33 -20.90 -5.96
CA THR A 113 -33.92 -21.31 -6.19
C THR A 113 -32.98 -20.50 -5.29
N THR A 114 -31.69 -20.86 -5.32
CA THR A 114 -30.62 -20.25 -4.50
C THR A 114 -29.62 -19.48 -5.39
N PRO A 115 -29.95 -18.27 -5.95
CA PRO A 115 -29.09 -17.46 -6.79
C PRO A 115 -28.17 -16.54 -5.94
N ILE A 116 -27.20 -17.11 -5.22
CA ILE A 116 -26.31 -16.36 -4.32
C ILE A 116 -25.45 -15.35 -5.09
N ALA A 117 -24.78 -15.79 -6.15
CA ALA A 117 -23.88 -14.93 -6.93
C ALA A 117 -24.64 -13.75 -7.55
N ARG A 118 -25.84 -13.99 -8.09
CA ARG A 118 -26.71 -12.94 -8.62
C ARG A 118 -27.15 -11.97 -7.53
N SER A 119 -27.49 -12.50 -6.35
CA SER A 119 -27.92 -11.69 -5.19
C SER A 119 -26.78 -10.82 -4.65
N LEU A 120 -25.58 -11.32 -4.65
CA LEU A 120 -24.38 -10.54 -4.32
C LEU A 120 -24.17 -9.43 -5.37
N GLU A 121 -24.22 -9.76 -6.66
CA GLU A 121 -24.05 -8.79 -7.75
C GLU A 121 -25.04 -7.63 -7.67
N GLU A 122 -26.32 -7.93 -7.52
CA GLU A 122 -27.35 -6.90 -7.37
C GLU A 122 -27.23 -6.15 -6.04
N GLY A 123 -26.88 -6.86 -4.95
CA GLY A 123 -26.63 -6.25 -3.64
C GLY A 123 -25.51 -5.21 -3.66
N ALA A 124 -24.49 -5.39 -4.50
CA ALA A 124 -23.44 -4.41 -4.68
C ALA A 124 -23.93 -3.14 -5.38
N LYS A 125 -24.95 -3.25 -6.23
CA LYS A 125 -25.57 -2.10 -6.92
C LYS A 125 -26.58 -1.36 -6.04
N ASP A 126 -27.05 -1.97 -4.95
CA ASP A 126 -27.97 -1.35 -4.01
C ASP A 126 -27.31 -0.26 -3.16
N PHE A 127 -25.99 -0.32 -2.95
CA PHE A 127 -25.28 0.68 -2.16
C PHE A 127 -25.18 2.01 -2.90
N PRO A 128 -25.38 3.15 -2.18
CA PRO A 128 -25.07 4.46 -2.72
C PRO A 128 -23.60 4.59 -3.12
N ASP A 129 -23.33 5.36 -4.19
CA ASP A 129 -21.98 5.67 -4.65
C ASP A 129 -21.39 6.84 -3.84
N ASP A 130 -20.94 6.53 -2.64
CA ASP A 130 -20.30 7.48 -1.72
C ASP A 130 -19.23 6.79 -0.86
N ASP A 131 -18.57 7.55 0.03
CA ASP A 131 -17.52 7.06 0.94
C ASP A 131 -18.06 6.26 2.13
N GLY A 132 -19.29 5.77 2.10
CA GLY A 132 -19.90 4.96 3.15
C GLY A 132 -19.20 3.61 3.34
N ARG A 133 -19.19 3.12 4.58
CA ARG A 133 -18.69 1.78 4.91
C ARG A 133 -19.78 0.75 4.64
N ASN A 134 -19.67 0.05 3.53
CA ASN A 134 -20.67 -0.87 3.00
C ASN A 134 -20.35 -2.32 3.37
N ILE A 135 -21.28 -3.00 4.07
CA ILE A 135 -21.12 -4.35 4.58
C ILE A 135 -22.31 -5.21 4.13
N VAL A 136 -22.00 -6.40 3.62
CA VAL A 136 -23.02 -7.40 3.29
C VAL A 136 -23.00 -8.52 4.32
N ILE A 137 -24.17 -8.88 4.83
CA ILE A 137 -24.39 -10.07 5.66
C ILE A 137 -25.28 -11.02 4.88
N LEU A 138 -24.68 -12.12 4.40
CA LEU A 138 -25.40 -13.19 3.71
C LEU A 138 -25.82 -14.26 4.71
N ILE A 139 -27.13 -14.55 4.76
CA ILE A 139 -27.69 -15.61 5.58
C ILE A 139 -28.28 -16.67 4.65
N THR A 140 -27.69 -17.86 4.63
CA THR A 140 -28.06 -18.94 3.72
C THR A 140 -27.94 -20.33 4.36
N ASP A 141 -28.70 -21.29 3.85
CA ASP A 141 -28.59 -22.71 4.21
C ASP A 141 -28.16 -23.59 3.04
N GLY A 142 -27.80 -22.99 1.90
CA GLY A 142 -27.55 -23.71 0.66
C GLY A 142 -26.34 -23.21 -0.11
N LYS A 143 -26.07 -23.94 -1.20
CA LYS A 143 -25.05 -23.63 -2.19
C LYS A 143 -25.66 -22.86 -3.37
N GLU A 144 -24.80 -22.18 -4.14
CA GLU A 144 -25.17 -21.61 -5.44
C GLU A 144 -25.77 -22.69 -6.36
N GLU A 145 -26.98 -22.44 -6.85
CA GLU A 145 -27.69 -23.39 -7.75
C GLU A 145 -27.79 -22.88 -9.19
N CYS A 146 -27.40 -21.63 -9.46
CA CYS A 146 -27.57 -20.98 -10.76
C CYS A 146 -26.31 -20.99 -11.64
N GLY A 147 -25.27 -21.75 -11.26
CA GLY A 147 -24.08 -21.95 -12.07
C GLY A 147 -23.14 -20.75 -12.19
N MET A 148 -23.41 -19.66 -11.49
CA MET A 148 -22.47 -18.54 -11.34
C MET A 148 -21.47 -18.82 -10.21
N ASP A 149 -20.32 -18.14 -10.25
CA ASP A 149 -19.31 -18.24 -9.20
C ASP A 149 -19.43 -17.07 -8.20
N PRO A 150 -19.97 -17.29 -6.99
CA PRO A 150 -20.07 -16.24 -5.96
C PRO A 150 -18.72 -15.62 -5.60
N CYS A 151 -17.63 -16.40 -5.71
CA CYS A 151 -16.27 -15.95 -5.45
C CYS A 151 -15.77 -14.95 -6.50
N ALA A 152 -16.07 -15.20 -7.76
CA ALA A 152 -15.71 -14.29 -8.84
C ALA A 152 -16.44 -12.95 -8.68
N VAL A 153 -17.72 -12.98 -8.33
CA VAL A 153 -18.52 -11.78 -8.07
C VAL A 153 -17.96 -11.01 -6.86
N SER A 154 -17.69 -11.68 -5.75
CA SER A 154 -17.11 -11.05 -4.56
C SER A 154 -15.76 -10.38 -4.87
N ARG A 155 -14.86 -11.08 -5.57
CA ARG A 155 -13.55 -10.51 -5.98
C ARG A 155 -13.68 -9.31 -6.92
N PHE A 156 -14.62 -9.34 -7.87
CA PHE A 156 -14.85 -8.26 -8.82
C PHE A 156 -15.26 -6.96 -8.10
N TYR A 157 -16.19 -7.01 -7.14
CA TYR A 157 -16.65 -5.85 -6.41
C TYR A 157 -15.62 -5.33 -5.42
N GLN A 158 -14.89 -6.22 -4.74
CA GLN A 158 -13.77 -5.83 -3.88
C GLN A 158 -12.68 -5.06 -4.66
N LYS A 159 -12.38 -5.47 -5.90
CA LYS A 159 -11.45 -4.76 -6.79
C LYS A 159 -11.94 -3.36 -7.19
N LYS A 160 -13.25 -3.14 -7.24
CA LYS A 160 -13.84 -1.81 -7.50
C LYS A 160 -13.86 -0.89 -6.27
N GLY A 161 -13.22 -1.28 -5.18
CA GLY A 161 -13.19 -0.49 -3.94
C GLY A 161 -14.46 -0.57 -3.11
N ILE A 162 -15.48 -1.31 -3.57
CA ILE A 162 -16.66 -1.63 -2.77
C ILE A 162 -16.24 -2.73 -1.80
N ILE A 163 -16.24 -2.44 -0.52
CA ILE A 163 -15.86 -3.40 0.53
C ILE A 163 -16.99 -4.40 0.71
N LEU A 164 -17.18 -5.27 -0.27
CA LEU A 164 -17.98 -6.47 -0.14
C LEU A 164 -17.06 -7.55 0.45
N LYS A 165 -17.02 -7.65 1.77
CA LYS A 165 -16.71 -8.89 2.46
C LYS A 165 -18.02 -9.37 3.06
N PRO A 166 -18.81 -10.17 2.33
CA PRO A 166 -20.01 -10.70 2.91
C PRO A 166 -19.63 -11.57 4.09
N PHE A 167 -20.29 -11.33 5.22
CA PHE A 167 -20.30 -12.29 6.31
C PHE A 167 -21.30 -13.37 5.93
N VAL A 168 -20.84 -14.58 5.73
CA VAL A 168 -21.70 -15.71 5.39
C VAL A 168 -22.06 -16.44 6.67
N ILE A 169 -23.34 -16.45 7.02
CA ILE A 169 -23.87 -17.19 8.16
C ILE A 169 -24.57 -18.44 7.62
N GLY A 170 -23.89 -19.55 7.74
CA GLY A 170 -24.41 -20.85 7.28
C GLY A 170 -25.39 -21.43 8.28
N VAL A 171 -26.66 -21.60 7.90
CA VAL A 171 -27.73 -22.15 8.72
C VAL A 171 -27.83 -23.65 8.51
N GLY A 172 -27.18 -24.43 9.37
CA GLY A 172 -27.20 -25.91 9.29
C GLY A 172 -26.61 -26.47 8.00
N LEU A 173 -25.53 -25.88 7.52
CA LEU A 173 -24.76 -26.35 6.35
C LEU A 173 -23.92 -27.59 6.67
N ASP A 174 -23.73 -28.46 5.69
CA ASP A 174 -22.76 -29.54 5.75
C ASP A 174 -21.31 -29.03 5.52
N ASP A 175 -20.33 -29.84 5.92
CA ASP A 175 -18.91 -29.45 5.82
C ASP A 175 -18.45 -29.20 4.38
N SER A 176 -19.04 -29.90 3.39
CA SER A 176 -18.71 -29.72 1.96
C SER A 176 -19.19 -28.39 1.40
N SER A 177 -20.17 -27.77 2.05
CA SER A 177 -20.72 -26.46 1.68
C SER A 177 -19.89 -25.31 2.21
N LYS A 178 -19.22 -25.50 3.33
CA LYS A 178 -18.39 -24.47 3.99
C LYS A 178 -17.22 -24.00 3.12
N GLU A 179 -16.51 -24.92 2.50
CA GLU A 179 -15.35 -24.62 1.63
C GLU A 179 -15.72 -23.73 0.41
N SER A 180 -16.96 -23.80 -0.05
CA SER A 180 -17.43 -23.01 -1.19
C SER A 180 -17.63 -21.52 -0.88
N PHE A 181 -17.59 -21.12 0.39
CA PHE A 181 -17.80 -19.74 0.83
C PHE A 181 -16.55 -19.02 1.33
N ASP A 182 -15.43 -19.72 1.54
CA ASP A 182 -14.19 -19.12 2.04
C ASP A 182 -13.69 -17.93 1.21
N CYS A 183 -13.92 -17.97 -0.10
CA CYS A 183 -13.54 -16.93 -1.04
C CYS A 183 -14.57 -15.80 -1.15
N VAL A 184 -15.83 -16.02 -0.70
CA VAL A 184 -16.89 -15.02 -0.78
C VAL A 184 -16.75 -14.02 0.36
N GLY A 185 -16.38 -14.48 1.55
CA GLY A 185 -16.24 -13.66 2.73
C GLY A 185 -15.84 -14.46 3.97
N ARG A 186 -15.93 -13.84 5.14
CA ARG A 186 -15.70 -14.54 6.40
C ARG A 186 -16.89 -15.46 6.70
N PHE A 187 -16.65 -16.76 6.63
CA PHE A 187 -17.66 -17.77 6.92
C PHE A 187 -17.82 -17.99 8.43
N PHE A 188 -19.08 -18.05 8.88
CA PHE A 188 -19.44 -18.40 10.25
C PHE A 188 -20.44 -19.57 10.22
N ASP A 189 -20.08 -20.64 10.90
CA ASP A 189 -20.94 -21.81 11.03
C ASP A 189 -21.96 -21.61 12.16
N ALA A 190 -23.21 -21.42 11.81
CA ALA A 190 -24.32 -21.42 12.74
C ALA A 190 -25.02 -22.79 12.75
N SER A 191 -24.32 -23.83 13.20
CA SER A 191 -24.87 -25.18 13.28
C SER A 191 -26.00 -25.26 14.31
N ARG A 192 -26.02 -24.37 15.31
CA ARG A 192 -27.06 -24.26 16.34
C ARG A 192 -27.64 -22.85 16.36
N GLU A 193 -28.90 -22.72 16.80
CA GLU A 193 -29.60 -21.45 16.94
C GLU A 193 -28.85 -20.44 17.84
N GLU A 194 -28.26 -20.94 18.93
CA GLU A 194 -27.45 -20.15 19.85
C GLU A 194 -26.17 -19.58 19.14
N ASP A 195 -25.52 -20.36 18.28
CA ASP A 195 -24.36 -19.93 17.51
C ASP A 195 -24.71 -18.79 16.58
N PHE A 196 -25.91 -18.82 15.95
CA PHE A 196 -26.38 -17.76 15.06
C PHE A 196 -26.44 -16.40 15.78
N THR A 197 -27.03 -16.34 16.98
CA THR A 197 -27.09 -15.11 17.76
C THR A 197 -25.72 -14.58 18.14
N ASN A 198 -24.80 -15.48 18.58
CA ASN A 198 -23.45 -15.12 18.95
C ASN A 198 -22.65 -14.59 17.74
N ILE A 199 -22.79 -15.24 16.59
CA ILE A 199 -22.13 -14.84 15.34
C ILE A 199 -22.63 -13.45 14.90
N LEU A 200 -23.93 -13.21 14.93
CA LEU A 200 -24.48 -11.90 14.59
C LEU A 200 -23.96 -10.79 15.50
N ASN A 201 -23.85 -11.03 16.79
CA ASN A 201 -23.28 -10.06 17.74
C ASN A 201 -21.80 -9.79 17.41
N ILE A 202 -21.02 -10.80 17.05
CA ILE A 202 -19.64 -10.65 16.60
C ILE A 202 -19.58 -9.80 15.32
N VAL A 203 -20.41 -10.10 14.34
CA VAL A 203 -20.45 -9.35 13.07
C VAL A 203 -20.83 -7.89 13.30
N ILE A 204 -21.78 -7.63 14.18
CA ILE A 204 -22.20 -6.26 14.53
C ILE A 204 -21.10 -5.51 15.25
N SER A 205 -20.40 -6.15 16.20
CA SER A 205 -19.28 -5.50 16.89
C SER A 205 -18.16 -5.09 15.90
N HIS A 206 -17.91 -5.90 14.86
CA HIS A 206 -17.00 -5.54 13.78
C HIS A 206 -17.43 -4.28 13.00
N VAL A 207 -18.72 -3.96 12.99
CA VAL A 207 -19.27 -2.82 12.26
C VAL A 207 -19.28 -1.55 13.12
N ILE A 208 -19.54 -1.70 14.41
CA ILE A 208 -19.91 -0.58 15.31
C ILE A 208 -18.75 -0.16 16.22
N ASP A 209 -17.91 -1.11 16.65
CA ASP A 209 -16.86 -0.84 17.61
C ASP A 209 -15.68 -0.08 16.96
N ASN A 210 -15.24 0.99 17.61
CA ASN A 210 -14.06 1.74 17.22
C ASN A 210 -12.80 0.89 17.45
N THR A 211 -12.43 0.12 16.45
CA THR A 211 -11.17 -0.62 16.42
C THR A 211 -10.04 0.34 16.10
N THR A 212 -8.99 0.30 16.88
CA THR A 212 -7.84 1.17 16.68
C THR A 212 -6.56 0.37 16.46
N ALA A 213 -5.64 0.96 15.69
CA ALA A 213 -4.30 0.43 15.51
C ALA A 213 -3.26 1.53 15.72
N GLN A 214 -2.09 1.11 16.12
CA GLN A 214 -0.90 1.93 16.27
C GLN A 214 0.26 1.20 15.60
N VAL A 215 1.04 1.90 14.79
CA VAL A 215 2.28 1.37 14.23
C VAL A 215 3.43 1.79 15.12
N ASN A 216 4.22 0.83 15.58
CA ASN A 216 5.47 1.10 16.30
C ASN A 216 6.64 0.84 15.36
N LEU A 217 7.37 1.88 15.00
CA LEU A 217 8.61 1.79 14.24
C LEU A 217 9.76 1.59 15.24
N LEU A 218 10.33 0.37 15.20
CA LEU A 218 11.32 -0.07 16.20
C LEU A 218 12.73 0.21 15.71
N ASP A 219 13.57 0.68 16.62
CA ASP A 219 15.02 0.83 16.43
C ASP A 219 15.77 -0.51 16.54
N GLU A 220 17.10 -0.47 16.63
CA GLU A 220 17.95 -1.67 16.76
C GLU A 220 17.74 -2.43 18.08
N ASN A 221 17.28 -1.74 19.13
CA ASN A 221 17.03 -2.27 20.47
C ASN A 221 15.58 -2.73 20.68
N ASP A 222 14.78 -2.75 19.60
CA ASP A 222 13.33 -3.03 19.62
C ASP A 222 12.51 -2.00 20.40
N GLU A 223 13.02 -0.77 20.56
CA GLU A 223 12.29 0.34 21.16
C GLU A 223 11.59 1.19 20.08
N PRO A 224 10.36 1.69 20.31
CA PRO A 224 9.58 2.43 19.31
C PRO A 224 10.02 3.90 19.20
N THR A 225 11.25 4.12 18.77
CA THR A 225 11.89 5.45 18.72
C THR A 225 11.97 6.03 17.31
N GLU A 226 11.75 5.22 16.27
CA GLU A 226 11.77 5.65 14.89
C GLU A 226 10.47 6.37 14.48
N THR A 227 10.57 7.40 13.65
CA THR A 227 9.42 8.26 13.28
C THR A 227 9.64 8.95 11.93
N ASN A 228 8.68 9.80 11.50
CA ASN A 228 8.72 10.59 10.25
C ASN A 228 8.77 9.74 8.97
N VAL A 229 8.36 8.49 9.04
CA VAL A 229 8.30 7.57 7.90
C VAL A 229 6.87 7.50 7.39
N ASN A 230 6.70 7.51 6.07
CA ASN A 230 5.39 7.30 5.46
C ASN A 230 4.95 5.84 5.62
N ILE A 231 3.71 5.63 6.09
CA ILE A 231 3.11 4.31 6.32
C ILE A 231 1.92 4.14 5.40
N THR A 232 1.85 2.98 4.76
CA THR A 232 0.68 2.61 3.95
C THR A 232 0.12 1.28 4.40
N PHE A 233 -1.18 1.25 4.66
CA PHE A 233 -1.96 0.03 4.87
C PHE A 233 -2.62 -0.38 3.56
N TYR A 234 -2.28 -1.53 3.07
CA TYR A 234 -2.91 -2.14 1.89
C TYR A 234 -3.91 -3.19 2.33
N ASN A 235 -5.06 -3.23 1.67
CA ASN A 235 -5.92 -4.40 1.76
C ASN A 235 -5.16 -5.57 1.11
N GLU A 236 -4.87 -6.59 1.89
CA GLU A 236 -4.02 -7.72 1.47
C GLU A 236 -4.62 -8.52 0.32
N PHE A 237 -5.95 -8.61 0.29
CA PHE A 237 -6.65 -9.34 -0.76
C PHE A 237 -6.68 -8.59 -2.10
N THR A 238 -6.89 -7.25 -2.08
CA THR A 238 -7.05 -6.45 -3.31
C THR A 238 -5.77 -5.74 -3.74
N GLY A 239 -4.79 -5.61 -2.84
CA GLY A 239 -3.59 -4.80 -3.03
C GLY A 239 -3.84 -3.28 -3.03
N MET A 240 -5.07 -2.82 -2.76
CA MET A 240 -5.41 -1.40 -2.75
C MET A 240 -4.98 -0.72 -1.44
N ALA A 241 -4.38 0.47 -1.54
CA ALA A 241 -4.09 1.29 -0.38
C ALA A 241 -5.40 1.75 0.28
N LYS A 242 -5.51 1.55 1.60
CA LYS A 242 -6.67 1.96 2.41
C LYS A 242 -6.35 3.15 3.30
N TYR A 243 -5.18 3.16 3.91
CA TYR A 243 -4.71 4.26 4.75
C TYR A 243 -3.28 4.61 4.34
N ASN A 244 -2.98 5.90 4.32
CA ASN A 244 -1.66 6.41 4.03
C ASN A 244 -1.43 7.67 4.87
N PHE A 245 -0.36 7.68 5.67
CA PHE A 245 -0.04 8.78 6.56
C PHE A 245 1.46 8.81 6.88
N VAL A 246 1.95 9.94 7.34
CA VAL A 246 3.30 10.04 7.89
C VAL A 246 3.24 9.68 9.36
N HIS A 247 4.04 8.68 9.76
CA HIS A 247 4.17 8.27 11.15
C HIS A 247 4.70 9.43 11.99
N THR A 248 4.02 9.72 13.10
CA THR A 248 4.41 10.76 14.04
C THR A 248 4.30 10.24 15.47
N MET A 249 5.02 10.90 16.37
CA MET A 249 4.94 10.67 17.81
C MET A 249 4.49 11.95 18.52
N ASN A 250 3.72 11.78 19.58
CA ASN A 250 3.34 12.91 20.44
C ASN A 250 4.52 13.39 21.30
N ALA A 251 4.32 14.46 22.07
CA ALA A 251 5.35 15.04 22.94
C ALA A 251 5.89 14.09 24.04
N TYR A 252 5.22 12.96 24.26
CA TYR A 252 5.63 11.92 25.22
C TYR A 252 6.31 10.72 24.54
N GLY A 253 6.55 10.80 23.23
CA GLY A 253 7.18 9.72 22.47
C GLY A 253 6.25 8.54 22.14
N HIS A 254 4.93 8.73 22.21
CA HIS A 254 3.99 7.69 21.83
C HIS A 254 3.51 7.91 20.40
N PRO A 255 3.53 6.86 19.55
CA PRO A 255 2.99 6.90 18.19
C PRO A 255 1.49 7.20 18.18
N ASP A 256 1.02 7.82 17.09
CA ASP A 256 -0.40 8.11 16.90
C ASP A 256 -1.24 6.84 16.77
N THR A 257 -2.43 6.91 17.33
CA THR A 257 -3.45 5.87 17.22
C THR A 257 -4.48 6.25 16.17
N MET A 258 -4.76 5.33 15.25
CA MET A 258 -5.74 5.53 14.19
C MET A 258 -6.95 4.59 14.35
N VAL A 259 -8.13 5.08 13.96
CA VAL A 259 -9.31 4.22 13.79
C VAL A 259 -9.17 3.45 12.48
N ILE A 260 -9.39 2.15 12.52
CA ILE A 260 -9.14 1.24 11.40
C ILE A 260 -10.23 0.18 11.27
N ASP A 261 -10.57 -0.20 10.05
CA ASP A 261 -11.57 -1.21 9.78
C ASP A 261 -11.07 -2.62 10.15
N PRO A 262 -11.66 -3.29 11.14
CA PRO A 262 -11.23 -4.64 11.56
C PRO A 262 -11.67 -5.76 10.61
N VAL A 263 -12.52 -5.46 9.62
CA VAL A 263 -13.02 -6.46 8.66
C VAL A 263 -11.93 -6.87 7.66
N LEU A 264 -10.99 -5.98 7.37
CA LEU A 264 -9.93 -6.20 6.40
C LEU A 264 -8.69 -6.85 7.04
N SER A 265 -8.00 -7.71 6.28
CA SER A 265 -6.60 -8.04 6.56
C SER A 265 -5.69 -7.04 5.87
N TYR A 266 -4.61 -6.70 6.52
CA TYR A 266 -3.72 -5.66 6.03
C TYR A 266 -2.29 -6.15 5.82
N LYS A 267 -1.68 -5.67 4.73
CA LYS A 267 -0.26 -5.53 4.58
C LYS A 267 0.11 -4.09 4.95
N VAL A 268 1.02 -3.93 5.90
CA VAL A 268 1.52 -2.61 6.34
C VAL A 268 2.92 -2.41 5.82
N VAL A 269 3.16 -1.28 5.16
CA VAL A 269 4.46 -0.92 4.58
C VAL A 269 4.94 0.37 5.20
N ALA A 270 6.13 0.34 5.80
CA ALA A 270 6.90 1.53 6.15
C ALA A 270 7.82 1.85 4.96
N HIS A 271 7.69 3.05 4.40
CA HIS A 271 8.46 3.51 3.22
C HIS A 271 9.82 4.04 3.63
N THR A 272 10.59 3.24 4.35
CA THR A 272 12.03 3.44 4.59
C THR A 272 12.83 3.12 3.33
N ILE A 273 14.14 3.32 3.34
CA ILE A 273 15.05 2.93 2.25
C ILE A 273 16.00 1.84 2.77
N PRO A 274 15.84 0.57 2.34
CA PRO A 274 14.71 -0.02 1.60
C PRO A 274 13.40 -0.05 2.42
N PRO A 275 12.23 -0.25 1.79
CA PRO A 275 10.96 -0.35 2.51
C PRO A 275 10.87 -1.63 3.35
N VAL A 276 10.19 -1.53 4.50
CA VAL A 276 9.89 -2.66 5.39
C VAL A 276 8.40 -2.94 5.38
N SER A 277 8.00 -4.20 5.34
CA SER A 277 6.59 -4.57 5.38
C SER A 277 6.30 -5.73 6.31
N ILE A 278 5.07 -5.75 6.83
CA ILE A 278 4.47 -6.87 7.55
C ILE A 278 3.13 -7.22 6.92
N GLU A 279 2.84 -8.49 6.78
CA GLU A 279 1.65 -9.01 6.12
C GLU A 279 0.76 -9.78 7.11
N ASN A 280 -0.44 -10.16 6.69
CA ASN A 280 -1.41 -10.93 7.49
C ASN A 280 -1.82 -10.24 8.81
N ILE A 281 -1.92 -8.91 8.81
CA ILE A 281 -2.40 -8.17 9.97
C ILE A 281 -3.92 -8.29 10.06
N ILE A 282 -4.39 -9.07 11.02
CA ILE A 282 -5.81 -9.28 11.35
C ILE A 282 -6.09 -8.56 12.66
N LEU A 283 -7.10 -7.68 12.65
CA LEU A 283 -7.47 -6.88 13.80
C LEU A 283 -8.61 -7.55 14.59
N THR A 284 -8.59 -7.39 15.91
CA THR A 284 -9.70 -7.79 16.76
C THR A 284 -10.65 -6.60 16.92
N PRO A 285 -11.94 -6.74 16.57
CA PRO A 285 -12.92 -5.65 16.71
C PRO A 285 -13.01 -5.10 18.13
N GLY A 286 -13.15 -3.79 18.24
CA GLY A 286 -13.25 -3.08 19.51
C GLY A 286 -11.96 -3.08 20.35
N LYS A 287 -10.85 -3.61 19.82
CA LYS A 287 -9.58 -3.63 20.53
C LYS A 287 -8.54 -2.72 19.85
N HIS A 288 -7.62 -2.24 20.67
CA HIS A 288 -6.42 -1.57 20.21
C HIS A 288 -5.36 -2.61 19.83
N THR A 289 -4.74 -2.45 18.63
CA THR A 289 -3.70 -3.35 18.13
C THR A 289 -2.42 -2.58 17.88
N ILE A 290 -1.30 -3.03 18.44
CA ILE A 290 0.03 -2.49 18.17
C ILE A 290 0.68 -3.33 17.07
N ILE A 291 1.17 -2.68 16.01
CA ILE A 291 1.81 -3.29 14.85
C ILE A 291 3.29 -2.92 14.86
N PRO A 292 4.20 -3.81 15.28
CA PRO A 292 5.61 -3.52 15.31
C PRO A 292 6.25 -3.72 13.92
N LEU A 293 7.06 -2.75 13.48
CA LEU A 293 7.89 -2.81 12.28
C LEU A 293 9.33 -2.46 12.66
N LYS A 294 10.26 -3.37 12.45
CA LYS A 294 11.67 -3.12 12.75
C LYS A 294 12.29 -2.30 11.64
N THR A 295 12.52 -1.04 11.91
CA THR A 295 12.97 -0.03 10.94
C THR A 295 14.12 0.83 11.47
N PRO A 296 15.18 0.25 12.06
CA PRO A 296 16.29 1.03 12.58
C PRO A 296 16.97 1.79 11.43
N GLN A 297 17.07 3.10 11.56
CA GLN A 297 17.59 3.99 10.52
C GLN A 297 18.89 4.67 10.94
N GLY A 298 19.71 4.99 9.95
CA GLY A 298 20.91 5.79 10.09
C GLY A 298 21.04 6.79 8.94
N LYS A 299 21.79 7.85 9.14
CA LYS A 299 21.97 8.94 8.20
C LYS A 299 23.19 8.74 7.35
N PHE A 300 23.09 9.05 6.04
CA PHE A 300 24.19 9.00 5.10
C PHE A 300 24.27 10.26 4.25
N GLU A 301 25.49 10.71 3.98
CA GLU A 301 25.80 11.90 3.19
C GLU A 301 27.13 11.75 2.44
N ILE A 302 27.20 12.22 1.21
CA ILE A 302 28.48 12.49 0.52
C ILE A 302 28.73 13.98 0.51
N LYS A 303 29.86 14.41 1.11
CA LYS A 303 30.30 15.82 1.14
C LYS A 303 31.26 16.12 0.04
N MET A 304 30.97 17.13 -0.77
CA MET A 304 31.85 17.67 -1.79
C MET A 304 31.64 19.17 -1.93
N ASN A 305 32.72 19.94 -1.88
CA ASN A 305 32.65 21.36 -2.21
C ASN A 305 32.60 21.51 -3.74
N SER A 306 31.39 21.59 -4.33
CA SER A 306 31.17 21.71 -5.77
C SER A 306 29.95 22.55 -6.06
N GLN A 307 30.03 23.40 -7.10
CA GLN A 307 28.86 24.10 -7.65
C GLN A 307 28.01 23.20 -8.57
N ILE A 308 28.57 22.06 -8.99
CA ILE A 308 27.84 21.06 -9.77
C ILE A 308 27.18 20.13 -8.78
N ASN A 309 25.86 19.95 -8.91
CA ASN A 309 25.12 19.00 -8.10
C ASN A 309 25.31 17.59 -8.67
N TYR A 310 26.35 16.88 -8.16
CA TYR A 310 26.55 15.48 -8.49
C TYR A 310 25.57 14.60 -7.76
N GLN A 311 25.19 13.50 -8.40
CA GLN A 311 24.35 12.46 -7.82
C GLN A 311 25.16 11.18 -7.61
N PHE A 312 24.69 10.35 -6.72
CA PHE A 312 25.21 9.00 -6.50
C PHE A 312 24.09 7.98 -6.38
N ILE A 313 24.41 6.77 -6.79
CA ILE A 313 23.51 5.63 -6.74
C ILE A 313 23.82 4.85 -5.48
N VAL A 314 22.78 4.48 -4.74
CA VAL A 314 22.84 3.64 -3.54
C VAL A 314 22.22 2.28 -3.85
N ARG A 315 22.94 1.21 -3.53
CA ARG A 315 22.51 -0.18 -3.69
C ARG A 315 22.74 -0.96 -2.40
N PRO A 316 21.99 -2.04 -2.11
CA PRO A 316 22.39 -2.96 -1.06
C PRO A 316 23.75 -3.58 -1.40
N ALA A 317 24.59 -3.85 -0.41
CA ALA A 317 25.92 -4.42 -0.65
C ALA A 317 25.85 -5.74 -1.43
N GLY A 318 26.59 -5.82 -2.53
CA GLY A 318 26.64 -6.99 -3.40
C GLY A 318 25.40 -7.23 -4.29
N VAL A 319 24.49 -6.27 -4.37
CA VAL A 319 23.26 -6.36 -5.19
C VAL A 319 23.23 -5.21 -6.21
N ASP A 320 22.98 -5.52 -7.48
CA ASP A 320 22.98 -4.51 -8.55
C ASP A 320 21.71 -3.64 -8.62
N THR A 321 20.68 -3.97 -7.83
CA THR A 321 19.42 -3.19 -7.82
C THR A 321 19.62 -1.83 -7.16
N THR A 322 19.28 -0.76 -7.87
CA THR A 322 19.30 0.61 -7.33
C THR A 322 18.17 0.78 -6.31
N LEU A 323 18.51 1.18 -5.09
CA LEU A 323 17.55 1.56 -4.06
C LEU A 323 17.18 3.03 -4.14
N ASN A 324 18.18 3.90 -4.29
CA ASN A 324 18.00 5.33 -4.29
C ASN A 324 19.05 6.04 -5.16
N ILE A 325 18.70 7.25 -5.60
CA ILE A 325 19.63 8.19 -6.23
C ILE A 325 19.57 9.46 -5.40
N GLN A 326 20.69 9.81 -4.78
CA GLN A 326 20.82 10.93 -3.84
C GLN A 326 21.78 11.97 -4.39
N SER A 327 21.57 13.25 -4.04
CA SER A 327 22.50 14.34 -4.36
C SER A 327 23.59 14.43 -3.29
N ILE A 328 24.79 14.94 -3.70
CA ILE A 328 25.81 15.32 -2.73
C ILE A 328 25.32 16.43 -1.80
N ASN A 329 25.86 16.50 -0.59
CA ASN A 329 25.54 17.48 0.45
C ASN A 329 24.07 17.45 0.91
N GLU A 330 23.34 16.39 0.62
CA GLU A 330 22.02 16.09 1.15
C GLU A 330 22.15 14.91 2.11
N VAL A 331 21.47 14.99 3.25
CA VAL A 331 21.39 13.90 4.24
C VAL A 331 20.13 13.10 3.95
N GLU A 332 20.27 11.80 3.83
CA GLU A 332 19.13 10.86 3.64
C GLU A 332 19.18 9.75 4.69
N GLU A 333 18.03 9.24 5.09
CA GLU A 333 17.90 8.17 6.05
C GLU A 333 17.73 6.81 5.36
N TYR A 334 18.54 5.83 5.78
CA TYR A 334 18.53 4.46 5.27
C TYR A 334 18.35 3.49 6.44
N LEU A 335 17.80 2.33 6.19
CA LEU A 335 17.92 1.25 7.18
C LEU A 335 19.40 0.99 7.48
N ILE A 336 19.72 0.71 8.75
CA ILE A 336 21.09 0.34 9.11
C ILE A 336 21.55 -0.89 8.33
N GLY A 337 22.79 -0.88 7.88
CA GLY A 337 23.31 -1.97 7.05
C GLY A 337 24.48 -1.55 6.17
N LYS A 338 24.81 -2.43 5.20
CA LYS A 338 25.92 -2.21 4.28
C LYS A 338 25.38 -1.92 2.88
N TYR A 339 25.97 -0.91 2.25
CA TYR A 339 25.54 -0.40 0.94
C TYR A 339 26.75 -0.22 0.01
N ASP A 340 26.51 -0.39 -1.27
CA ASP A 340 27.44 -0.06 -2.34
C ASP A 340 27.01 1.27 -2.96
N ILE A 341 27.95 2.21 -3.02
CA ILE A 341 27.72 3.59 -3.46
C ILE A 341 28.49 3.85 -4.75
N GLU A 342 27.83 4.39 -5.77
CA GLU A 342 28.44 4.80 -7.02
C GLU A 342 28.23 6.29 -7.29
N LEU A 343 29.25 7.11 -7.05
CA LEU A 343 29.22 8.56 -7.30
C LEU A 343 29.45 8.83 -8.80
N LEU A 344 28.55 9.59 -9.41
CA LEU A 344 28.49 9.88 -10.85
C LEU A 344 29.39 11.05 -11.25
N THR A 345 30.63 11.04 -10.78
CA THR A 345 31.67 11.96 -11.19
C THR A 345 32.42 11.44 -12.43
N LEU A 346 33.41 12.19 -12.90
CA LEU A 346 34.35 11.74 -13.92
C LEU A 346 35.76 11.76 -13.33
N PRO A 347 36.40 10.60 -13.13
CA PRO A 347 35.87 9.24 -13.24
C PRO A 347 34.87 8.92 -12.16
N ARG A 348 34.02 7.93 -12.39
CA ARG A 348 33.08 7.43 -11.36
C ARG A 348 33.86 6.89 -10.17
N GLN A 349 33.31 7.13 -8.98
CA GLN A 349 33.87 6.57 -7.73
C GLN A 349 32.93 5.51 -7.18
N LYS A 350 33.46 4.35 -6.83
CA LYS A 350 32.72 3.26 -6.21
C LYS A 350 33.24 3.01 -4.81
N PHE A 351 32.32 2.91 -3.86
CA PHE A 351 32.59 2.59 -2.47
C PHE A 351 31.77 1.36 -2.14
N TYR A 352 32.43 0.30 -1.73
CA TYR A 352 31.76 -0.96 -1.41
C TYR A 352 31.64 -1.16 0.09
N ASN A 353 30.56 -1.83 0.52
CA ASN A 353 30.31 -2.17 1.92
C ASN A 353 30.37 -0.95 2.85
N VAL A 354 29.83 0.19 2.43
CA VAL A 354 29.69 1.37 3.28
C VAL A 354 28.66 1.04 4.36
N GLU A 355 29.08 1.02 5.61
CA GLU A 355 28.22 0.73 6.75
C GLU A 355 27.51 2.00 7.21
N ILE A 356 26.18 1.94 7.28
CA ILE A 356 25.33 2.99 7.84
C ILE A 356 24.88 2.53 9.23
N SER A 357 25.16 3.35 10.24
CA SER A 357 24.87 3.09 11.66
C SER A 357 23.85 4.11 12.21
N PRO A 358 23.14 3.81 13.30
CA PRO A 358 22.09 4.68 13.83
C PRO A 358 22.64 5.88 14.63
N ILE A 359 23.90 5.81 15.12
CA ILE A 359 24.42 6.74 16.12
C ILE A 359 24.90 8.04 15.50
N GLU A 360 25.60 7.96 14.36
CA GLU A 360 26.22 9.12 13.73
C GLU A 360 25.91 9.18 12.23
N THR A 361 25.90 10.39 11.67
CA THR A 361 25.80 10.52 10.21
C THR A 361 27.05 9.92 9.56
N THR A 362 26.86 8.83 8.85
CA THR A 362 27.93 8.24 8.02
C THR A 362 28.19 9.17 6.84
N PHE A 363 29.42 9.61 6.65
CA PHE A 363 29.75 10.50 5.54
C PHE A 363 30.98 10.05 4.76
N ARG A 364 31.09 10.48 3.52
CA ARG A 364 32.27 10.38 2.67
C ARG A 364 32.64 11.76 2.12
N ALA A 365 33.84 12.23 2.41
CA ALA A 365 34.36 13.45 1.83
C ALA A 365 35.06 13.14 0.50
N ILE A 366 34.68 13.85 -0.55
CA ILE A 366 35.23 13.70 -1.89
C ILE A 366 35.98 15.00 -2.27
N PRO A 367 37.20 14.92 -2.82
CA PRO A 367 37.92 16.10 -3.25
C PRO A 367 37.13 16.90 -4.30
N THR A 368 37.21 18.22 -4.22
CA THR A 368 36.63 19.11 -5.22
C THR A 368 37.25 18.83 -6.60
N PRO A 369 36.45 18.67 -7.66
CA PRO A 369 36.94 18.48 -9.00
C PRO A 369 37.72 19.70 -9.53
N GLY A 370 38.63 19.46 -10.50
CA GLY A 370 39.24 20.50 -11.31
C GLY A 370 38.69 20.50 -12.75
N LEU A 371 39.07 21.51 -13.55
CA LEU A 371 38.59 21.67 -14.91
C LEU A 371 39.73 21.33 -15.90
N ALA A 372 39.51 20.35 -16.76
CA ALA A 372 40.40 20.03 -17.89
C ALA A 372 39.87 20.70 -19.18
N ASN A 373 40.62 21.62 -19.74
CA ASN A 373 40.36 22.22 -21.05
C ASN A 373 41.31 21.52 -22.06
N ILE A 374 40.79 20.53 -22.77
CA ILE A 374 41.54 19.71 -23.73
C ILE A 374 41.32 20.26 -25.13
N VAL A 375 42.41 20.68 -25.79
CA VAL A 375 42.41 21.22 -27.16
C VAL A 375 43.13 20.22 -28.06
N LEU A 376 42.37 19.65 -28.99
CA LEU A 376 42.88 18.72 -30.00
C LEU A 376 43.33 19.49 -31.26
N PRO A 377 44.33 19.01 -31.99
CA PRO A 377 44.85 19.70 -33.19
C PRO A 377 43.86 19.66 -34.36
N SER A 378 42.99 18.68 -34.38
CA SER A 378 41.95 18.50 -35.41
C SER A 378 40.82 17.61 -34.86
N LYS A 379 39.76 17.44 -35.64
CA LYS A 379 38.77 16.38 -35.38
C LYS A 379 39.44 15.00 -35.45
N GLY A 380 39.16 14.11 -34.53
CA GLY A 380 39.77 12.82 -34.44
C GLY A 380 39.17 11.90 -33.40
N TYR A 381 39.66 10.70 -33.33
CA TYR A 381 39.21 9.66 -32.41
C TYR A 381 40.24 9.44 -31.29
N GLY A 382 39.76 9.01 -30.16
CA GLY A 382 40.59 8.70 -29.01
C GLY A 382 39.81 8.70 -27.72
N GLY A 383 40.52 8.83 -26.61
CA GLY A 383 39.88 8.83 -25.31
C GLY A 383 40.71 9.50 -24.23
N LEU A 384 40.06 9.81 -23.15
CA LEU A 384 40.64 10.22 -21.89
C LEU A 384 40.68 9.02 -20.95
N TYR A 385 41.85 8.78 -20.39
CA TYR A 385 42.13 7.68 -19.47
C TYR A 385 42.54 8.22 -18.11
N LYS A 386 42.01 7.62 -17.04
CA LYS A 386 42.60 7.76 -15.70
C LYS A 386 43.81 6.84 -15.60
N GLN A 387 44.90 7.35 -15.07
CA GLN A 387 46.14 6.60 -14.89
C GLN A 387 46.34 6.24 -13.42
N ASN A 388 46.37 4.93 -13.10
CA ASN A 388 46.65 4.37 -11.79
C ASN A 388 47.94 3.50 -11.90
N GLY A 389 49.09 4.10 -11.65
CA GLY A 389 50.38 3.43 -11.95
C GLY A 389 50.46 3.09 -13.43
N ASP A 390 50.65 1.81 -13.76
CA ASP A 390 50.73 1.32 -15.15
C ASP A 390 49.36 0.97 -15.76
N GLN A 391 48.29 1.04 -14.98
CA GLN A 391 46.95 0.75 -15.47
C GLN A 391 46.27 2.00 -16.02
N LEU A 392 45.59 1.84 -17.16
CA LEU A 392 44.80 2.88 -17.82
C LEU A 392 43.34 2.46 -17.86
N GLU A 393 42.47 3.28 -17.27
CA GLU A 393 41.03 3.14 -17.32
C GLU A 393 40.45 4.21 -18.24
N GLN A 394 39.78 3.81 -19.33
CA GLN A 394 39.13 4.78 -20.22
C GLN A 394 37.88 5.35 -19.53
N ILE A 395 37.87 6.68 -19.34
CA ILE A 395 36.78 7.39 -18.64
C ILE A 395 35.96 8.27 -19.58
N TYR A 396 36.49 8.65 -20.73
CA TYR A 396 35.79 9.45 -21.72
C TYR A 396 36.21 9.10 -23.14
N HIS A 397 35.28 9.16 -24.10
CA HIS A 397 35.53 8.85 -25.49
C HIS A 397 35.34 10.10 -26.37
N PHE A 398 36.37 10.43 -27.21
CA PHE A 398 36.27 11.50 -28.18
C PHE A 398 35.59 10.99 -29.45
N LYS A 399 34.39 11.57 -29.75
CA LYS A 399 33.52 11.11 -30.86
C LYS A 399 33.93 11.63 -32.23
N GLY A 400 34.95 12.48 -32.32
CA GLY A 400 35.46 13.05 -33.58
C GLY A 400 34.63 14.23 -34.12
N ASP A 401 33.74 14.78 -33.32
CA ASP A 401 32.79 15.84 -33.70
C ASP A 401 33.35 17.26 -33.44
N LYS A 402 34.24 17.41 -32.47
CA LYS A 402 34.79 18.69 -32.02
C LYS A 402 36.28 18.60 -31.65
N THR A 403 36.92 19.75 -31.47
CA THR A 403 38.34 19.87 -31.10
C THR A 403 38.56 20.32 -29.66
N ASP A 404 37.53 20.90 -29.03
CA ASP A 404 37.63 21.47 -27.70
C ASP A 404 36.71 20.73 -26.73
N TYR A 405 37.27 20.23 -25.62
CA TYR A 405 36.53 19.53 -24.58
C TYR A 405 36.79 20.20 -23.23
N LYS A 406 35.71 20.58 -22.55
CA LYS A 406 35.77 21.05 -21.17
C LYS A 406 35.17 19.94 -20.28
N LEU A 407 36.01 19.32 -19.48
CA LEU A 407 35.64 18.19 -18.62
C LEU A 407 35.98 18.52 -17.18
N THR A 408 35.01 18.33 -16.30
CA THR A 408 35.22 18.44 -14.85
C THR A 408 35.68 17.08 -14.35
N LEU A 409 36.89 16.99 -13.83
CA LEU A 409 37.56 15.76 -13.45
C LEU A 409 37.96 15.78 -11.97
N LEU A 410 37.82 14.66 -11.29
CA LEU A 410 38.41 14.49 -9.97
C LEU A 410 39.92 14.66 -10.01
N PRO A 411 40.58 15.11 -8.94
CA PRO A 411 42.03 15.20 -8.89
C PRO A 411 42.68 13.85 -9.17
N GLY A 412 43.77 13.87 -9.95
CA GLY A 412 44.47 12.66 -10.33
C GLY A 412 45.30 12.80 -11.60
N ASN A 413 45.95 11.71 -12.00
CA ASN A 413 46.77 11.62 -13.20
C ASN A 413 45.93 11.05 -14.36
N TYR A 414 46.07 11.69 -15.52
CA TYR A 414 45.29 11.36 -16.70
C TYR A 414 46.16 11.29 -17.94
N LYS A 415 45.67 10.54 -18.93
CA LYS A 415 46.32 10.45 -20.24
C LYS A 415 45.27 10.63 -21.33
N VAL A 416 45.55 11.53 -22.28
CA VAL A 416 44.81 11.60 -23.55
C VAL A 416 45.54 10.73 -24.56
N VAL A 417 44.76 9.92 -25.27
CA VAL A 417 45.21 9.18 -26.47
C VAL A 417 44.37 9.64 -27.62
N PHE A 418 44.99 10.15 -28.69
CA PHE A 418 44.30 10.82 -29.78
C PHE A 418 44.93 10.52 -31.14
N ARG A 419 44.10 10.40 -32.19
CA ARG A 419 44.51 10.34 -33.58
C ARG A 419 43.54 11.13 -34.47
N SER A 420 44.08 11.96 -35.36
CA SER A 420 43.29 12.72 -36.34
C SER A 420 42.54 11.80 -37.31
N ILE A 421 41.37 12.22 -37.79
CA ILE A 421 40.52 11.42 -38.70
C ILE A 421 41.26 11.01 -39.97
N GLY A 422 42.06 11.89 -40.56
CA GLY A 422 42.81 11.60 -41.79
C GLY A 422 44.06 10.74 -41.61
N ALA A 423 44.50 10.46 -40.41
CA ALA A 423 45.71 9.69 -40.12
C ALA A 423 45.39 8.17 -40.11
N GLN A 424 46.02 7.40 -40.99
CA GLN A 424 45.73 5.98 -41.16
C GLN A 424 46.69 5.03 -40.43
N ALA A 425 47.90 5.47 -40.06
CA ALA A 425 48.86 4.63 -39.36
C ALA A 425 48.88 4.87 -37.85
N TYR A 426 49.13 3.82 -37.07
CA TYR A 426 49.18 3.89 -35.60
C TYR A 426 50.24 4.86 -35.06
N ILE A 427 51.32 5.08 -35.81
CA ILE A 427 52.42 5.98 -35.45
C ILE A 427 51.99 7.45 -35.33
N TYR A 428 50.84 7.81 -35.89
CA TYR A 428 50.23 9.15 -35.76
C TYR A 428 49.35 9.28 -34.50
N THR A 429 49.33 8.28 -33.65
CA THR A 429 48.67 8.38 -32.35
C THR A 429 49.53 9.24 -31.41
N ILE A 430 48.89 10.24 -30.83
CA ILE A 430 49.48 11.15 -29.85
C ILE A 430 49.04 10.72 -28.47
N GLU A 431 49.96 10.57 -27.53
CA GLU A 431 49.69 10.35 -26.12
C GLU A 431 50.21 11.54 -25.31
N LYS A 432 49.37 12.04 -24.38
CA LYS A 432 49.78 13.11 -23.48
C LYS A 432 49.25 12.86 -22.08
N SER A 433 50.14 12.75 -21.11
CA SER A 433 49.83 12.68 -19.68
C SER A 433 49.74 14.08 -19.07
N PHE A 434 48.84 14.25 -18.10
CA PHE A 434 48.67 15.47 -17.34
C PHE A 434 48.06 15.17 -15.98
N THR A 435 48.08 16.15 -15.06
CA THR A 435 47.55 16.01 -13.71
C THR A 435 46.50 17.07 -13.48
N ILE A 436 45.35 16.67 -12.93
CA ILE A 436 44.33 17.59 -12.45
C ILE A 436 44.45 17.75 -10.95
N GLN A 437 44.41 18.98 -10.48
CA GLN A 437 44.38 19.36 -9.08
C GLN A 437 43.00 19.89 -8.70
N SER A 438 42.62 19.73 -7.41
CA SER A 438 41.38 20.30 -6.89
C SER A 438 41.27 21.78 -7.20
N GLU A 439 40.07 22.21 -7.65
CA GLU A 439 39.69 23.60 -7.90
C GLU A 439 40.55 24.33 -8.96
N LYS A 440 41.47 23.66 -9.64
CA LYS A 440 42.29 24.26 -10.67
C LYS A 440 41.80 23.95 -12.08
N SER A 441 42.04 24.92 -12.97
CA SER A 441 41.79 24.75 -14.40
C SER A 441 43.10 24.52 -15.13
N GLU A 442 43.18 23.44 -15.90
CA GLU A 442 44.36 23.07 -16.68
C GLU A 442 44.05 23.12 -18.18
N LEU A 443 44.92 23.73 -18.95
CA LEU A 443 44.84 23.75 -20.41
C LEU A 443 45.78 22.69 -21.01
N ILE A 444 45.19 21.68 -21.63
CA ILE A 444 45.88 20.53 -22.21
C ILE A 444 45.83 20.63 -23.73
N LYS A 445 46.87 21.08 -24.35
CA LYS A 445 47.02 21.13 -25.82
C LYS A 445 47.65 19.84 -26.32
N ILE A 446 47.01 19.16 -27.27
CA ILE A 446 47.47 17.91 -27.88
C ILE A 446 48.07 18.21 -29.25
N TYR A 447 49.41 18.25 -29.34
CA TYR A 447 50.18 18.40 -30.58
C TYR A 447 51.59 17.84 -30.41
#